data_d2bbc2e7a9472d4d07692e67553022e0
#
_entry.id   d2bbc2e7a9472d4d07692e67553022e0
#
_cell.length_a   1.000
_cell.length_b   1.000
_cell.length_c   1.000
_cell.angle_alpha   90.00
_cell.angle_beta   90.00
_cell.angle_gamma   90.00
#
_symmetry.space_group_name_H-M   'P 1'
#
loop_
_entity.id
_entity.type
_entity.pdbx_description
1 polymer ?
#
loop_
_entity_poly.entity_id
_entity_poly.type
_entity_poly.pdbx_seq_one_letter_code
_entity_poly.pdbx_strand_id
1 'polypeptide(L)'
;PWYEELFENYAESYDREVFTRGTVAECDFIEAELRHDRARTILDIGCGTGRHAIELARRGWTVTGIDLSADQLRRARAKARAAGVTVRFERRDARRFRFARPFGAAILICEGAFPLMATDAENFEILRCAARALAPGAPFILTTLNALFPLYHSVKEFLDQHPSGVTTQAGTFDLLTFRDRATVAVTDDSGRTRTLATDERFYAPSEIAWLLASAGFTGIEIRGCDTGVFDRNRPLTPDDFEMLVIARRAASGAI
;
A
#
# COMPACT_ATOMS: atom_id res chain seq x y z
N PRO A 1 -16.89 -0.13 7.21
CA PRO A 1 -15.58 -0.33 7.86
C PRO A 1 -14.86 1.00 7.99
N TRP A 2 -14.06 1.17 9.05
CA TRP A 2 -13.38 2.42 9.40
C TRP A 2 -12.56 3.04 8.25
N TYR A 3 -11.89 2.21 7.44
CA TYR A 3 -11.10 2.69 6.30
C TYR A 3 -11.99 3.28 5.17
N GLU A 4 -13.21 2.80 4.97
CA GLU A 4 -14.12 3.43 4.01
C GLU A 4 -14.55 4.82 4.51
N GLU A 5 -14.84 4.93 5.82
CA GLU A 5 -15.18 6.20 6.45
C GLU A 5 -13.98 7.16 6.48
N LEU A 6 -12.75 6.64 6.72
CA LEU A 6 -11.53 7.44 6.71
C LEU A 6 -11.33 8.15 5.37
N PHE A 7 -11.46 7.42 4.26
CA PHE A 7 -11.23 7.93 2.92
C PHE A 7 -12.46 8.57 2.24
N GLU A 8 -13.57 8.73 2.98
CA GLU A 8 -14.72 9.49 2.51
C GLU A 8 -14.43 10.99 2.59
N ASN A 9 -14.55 11.70 1.46
CA ASN A 9 -14.29 13.13 1.35
C ASN A 9 -12.91 13.58 1.91
N TYR A 10 -11.88 12.76 1.71
CA TYR A 10 -10.52 12.98 2.23
C TYR A 10 -9.44 12.99 1.12
N ALA A 11 -9.83 13.11 -0.13
CA ALA A 11 -8.90 12.92 -1.26
C ALA A 11 -7.94 14.12 -1.48
N GLU A 12 -8.39 15.35 -1.21
CA GLU A 12 -7.52 16.54 -1.29
C GLU A 12 -6.59 16.64 -0.10
N SER A 13 -7.10 16.32 1.10
CA SER A 13 -6.31 16.27 2.32
C SER A 13 -5.24 15.19 2.21
N TYR A 14 -5.59 14.00 1.69
CA TYR A 14 -4.65 12.92 1.42
C TYR A 14 -3.46 13.35 0.54
N ASP A 15 -3.69 14.15 -0.51
CA ASP A 15 -2.62 14.66 -1.38
C ASP A 15 -1.61 15.58 -0.66
N ARG A 16 -1.96 16.12 0.50
CA ARG A 16 -1.11 17.00 1.32
C ARG A 16 -0.31 16.25 2.38
N GLU A 17 -0.60 14.97 2.59
CA GLU A 17 0.08 14.13 3.57
C GLU A 17 1.58 14.02 3.31
N VAL A 18 2.37 13.95 4.37
CA VAL A 18 3.84 13.94 4.30
C VAL A 18 4.35 12.75 3.49
N PHE A 19 3.75 11.58 3.66
CA PHE A 19 4.15 10.36 2.97
C PHE A 19 3.94 10.42 1.44
N THR A 20 3.14 11.36 0.92
CA THR A 20 2.98 11.52 -0.53
C THR A 20 4.20 12.16 -1.21
N ARG A 21 5.09 12.79 -0.44
CA ARG A 21 6.26 13.49 -0.97
C ARG A 21 7.34 12.55 -1.52
N GLY A 22 7.35 11.28 -1.11
CA GLY A 22 8.29 10.26 -1.56
C GLY A 22 8.05 9.71 -2.96
N THR A 23 6.92 10.03 -3.61
CA THR A 23 6.42 9.38 -4.83
C THR A 23 7.45 9.25 -5.95
N VAL A 24 8.28 10.28 -6.21
CA VAL A 24 9.25 10.26 -7.32
C VAL A 24 10.33 9.22 -7.08
N ALA A 25 10.95 9.23 -5.89
CA ALA A 25 12.01 8.29 -5.54
C ALA A 25 11.47 6.84 -5.39
N GLU A 26 10.26 6.66 -4.87
CA GLU A 26 9.58 5.37 -4.85
C GLU A 26 9.36 4.82 -6.27
N CYS A 27 8.97 5.68 -7.22
CA CYS A 27 8.85 5.30 -8.63
C CYS A 27 10.21 5.00 -9.28
N ASP A 28 11.29 5.70 -8.91
CA ASP A 28 12.65 5.38 -9.39
C ASP A 28 13.03 3.96 -8.98
N PHE A 29 12.76 3.57 -7.74
CA PHE A 29 12.98 2.21 -7.26
C PHE A 29 12.12 1.19 -8.01
N ILE A 30 10.81 1.45 -8.17
CA ILE A 30 9.89 0.57 -8.90
C ILE A 30 10.40 0.34 -10.33
N GLU A 31 10.80 1.39 -11.04
CA GLU A 31 11.34 1.27 -12.41
C GLU A 31 12.61 0.44 -12.47
N ALA A 32 13.52 0.60 -11.51
CA ALA A 32 14.74 -0.19 -11.42
C ALA A 32 14.42 -1.68 -11.20
N GLU A 33 13.47 -2.00 -10.30
CA GLU A 33 12.97 -3.37 -10.06
C GLU A 33 12.35 -4.00 -11.32
N LEU A 34 11.69 -3.20 -12.14
CA LEU A 34 11.13 -3.61 -13.42
C LEU A 34 12.17 -3.62 -14.56
N ARG A 35 13.44 -3.29 -14.27
CA ARG A 35 14.54 -3.18 -15.25
C ARG A 35 14.20 -2.24 -16.41
N HIS A 36 13.41 -1.21 -16.14
CA HIS A 36 12.89 -0.24 -17.13
C HIS A 36 12.21 -0.88 -18.36
N ASP A 37 11.71 -2.11 -18.22
CA ASP A 37 11.01 -2.84 -19.28
C ASP A 37 9.57 -2.31 -19.45
N ARG A 38 9.40 -1.31 -20.29
CA ARG A 38 8.12 -0.63 -20.58
C ARG A 38 7.06 -1.51 -21.25
N ALA A 39 7.43 -2.72 -21.71
CA ALA A 39 6.45 -3.69 -22.22
C ALA A 39 5.58 -4.31 -21.09
N ARG A 40 6.02 -4.20 -19.85
CA ARG A 40 5.27 -4.67 -18.68
C ARG A 40 4.14 -3.72 -18.35
N THR A 41 2.98 -4.28 -18.09
CA THR A 41 1.85 -3.54 -17.50
C THR A 41 1.92 -3.60 -15.99
N ILE A 42 1.54 -2.51 -15.30
CA ILE A 42 1.59 -2.40 -13.84
C ILE A 42 0.16 -2.33 -13.29
N LEU A 43 -0.11 -3.12 -12.23
CA LEU A 43 -1.30 -3.00 -11.40
C LEU A 43 -0.94 -2.28 -10.09
N ASP A 44 -1.59 -1.15 -9.81
CA ASP A 44 -1.48 -0.39 -8.57
C ASP A 44 -2.70 -0.72 -7.70
N ILE A 45 -2.50 -1.48 -6.62
CA ILE A 45 -3.56 -1.99 -5.74
C ILE A 45 -3.71 -1.03 -4.55
N GLY A 46 -4.92 -0.51 -4.33
CA GLY A 46 -5.16 0.55 -3.36
C GLY A 46 -4.52 1.86 -3.80
N CYS A 47 -4.72 2.23 -5.07
CA CYS A 47 -3.99 3.33 -5.70
C CYS A 47 -4.34 4.72 -5.14
N GLY A 48 -5.38 4.85 -4.31
CA GLY A 48 -5.83 6.11 -3.73
C GLY A 48 -6.03 7.20 -4.78
N THR A 49 -5.44 8.38 -4.57
CA THR A 49 -5.45 9.51 -5.51
C THR A 49 -4.53 9.32 -6.71
N GLY A 50 -3.95 8.12 -6.89
CA GLY A 50 -3.18 7.72 -8.07
C GLY A 50 -1.77 8.30 -8.15
N ARG A 51 -1.12 8.64 -7.01
CA ARG A 51 0.20 9.27 -7.03
C ARG A 51 1.25 8.46 -7.79
N HIS A 52 1.41 7.16 -7.50
CA HIS A 52 2.33 6.29 -8.20
C HIS A 52 1.87 5.98 -9.63
N ALA A 53 0.58 5.64 -9.80
CA ALA A 53 0.04 5.32 -11.12
C ALA A 53 0.21 6.46 -12.13
N ILE A 54 0.02 7.71 -11.72
CA ILE A 54 0.18 8.90 -12.56
C ILE A 54 1.64 9.15 -12.86
N GLU A 55 2.52 9.09 -11.85
CA GLU A 55 3.95 9.30 -12.06
C GLU A 55 4.56 8.23 -12.98
N LEU A 56 4.22 6.96 -12.77
CA LEU A 56 4.65 5.87 -13.66
C LEU A 56 4.11 6.05 -15.08
N ALA A 57 2.86 6.50 -15.25
CA ALA A 57 2.30 6.79 -16.56
C ALA A 57 3.02 7.97 -17.25
N ARG A 58 3.43 9.02 -16.53
CA ARG A 58 4.27 10.12 -17.06
C ARG A 58 5.62 9.61 -17.58
N ARG A 59 6.14 8.54 -17.00
CA ARG A 59 7.37 7.88 -17.40
C ARG A 59 7.19 6.84 -18.52
N GLY A 60 5.96 6.74 -19.07
CA GLY A 60 5.64 5.88 -20.22
C GLY A 60 5.20 4.46 -19.86
N TRP A 61 4.86 4.17 -18.59
CA TRP A 61 4.31 2.88 -18.21
C TRP A 61 2.82 2.78 -18.51
N THR A 62 2.35 1.57 -18.84
CA THR A 62 0.92 1.26 -18.90
C THR A 62 0.45 0.81 -17.52
N VAL A 63 -0.36 1.64 -16.87
CA VAL A 63 -0.79 1.42 -15.48
C VAL A 63 -2.30 1.29 -15.37
N THR A 64 -2.74 0.33 -14.55
CA THR A 64 -4.10 0.21 -14.07
C THR A 64 -4.09 0.38 -12.56
N GLY A 65 -4.84 1.35 -12.03
CA GLY A 65 -5.03 1.56 -10.60
C GLY A 65 -6.40 1.05 -10.16
N ILE A 66 -6.44 0.34 -9.03
CA ILE A 66 -7.71 -0.06 -8.38
C ILE A 66 -7.77 0.48 -6.97
N ASP A 67 -8.95 0.94 -6.58
CA ASP A 67 -9.24 1.41 -5.22
C ASP A 67 -10.72 1.17 -4.89
N LEU A 68 -11.03 1.10 -3.59
CA LEU A 68 -12.40 0.95 -3.11
C LEU A 68 -13.15 2.30 -3.06
N SER A 69 -12.43 3.38 -2.75
CA SER A 69 -12.98 4.72 -2.58
C SER A 69 -13.29 5.40 -3.92
N ALA A 70 -14.55 5.73 -4.14
CA ALA A 70 -14.97 6.50 -5.31
C ALA A 70 -14.39 7.91 -5.33
N ASP A 71 -14.22 8.52 -4.17
CA ASP A 71 -13.69 9.88 -4.00
C ASP A 71 -12.21 9.95 -4.35
N GLN A 72 -11.42 9.00 -3.84
CA GLN A 72 -10.02 8.85 -4.19
C GLN A 72 -9.85 8.69 -5.71
N LEU A 73 -10.62 7.80 -6.33
CA LEU A 73 -10.57 7.58 -7.78
C LEU A 73 -11.06 8.78 -8.60
N ARG A 74 -12.03 9.54 -8.09
CA ARG A 74 -12.44 10.80 -8.74
C ARG A 74 -11.27 11.78 -8.79
N ARG A 75 -10.56 11.94 -7.68
CA ARG A 75 -9.36 12.77 -7.57
C ARG A 75 -8.25 12.25 -8.48
N ALA A 76 -7.97 10.95 -8.47
CA ALA A 76 -6.97 10.31 -9.34
C ALA A 76 -7.21 10.62 -10.83
N ARG A 77 -8.47 10.46 -11.30
CA ARG A 77 -8.83 10.78 -12.69
C ARG A 77 -8.66 12.27 -13.01
N ALA A 78 -8.98 13.17 -12.09
CA ALA A 78 -8.77 14.61 -12.28
C ALA A 78 -7.28 14.93 -12.39
N LYS A 79 -6.44 14.38 -11.51
CA LYS A 79 -4.97 14.54 -11.53
C LYS A 79 -4.34 13.99 -12.81
N ALA A 80 -4.74 12.80 -13.26
CA ALA A 80 -4.25 12.20 -14.49
C ALA A 80 -4.57 13.07 -15.72
N ARG A 81 -5.80 13.59 -15.81
CA ARG A 81 -6.17 14.56 -16.88
C ARG A 81 -5.33 15.83 -16.83
N ALA A 82 -5.14 16.40 -15.64
CA ALA A 82 -4.32 17.61 -15.47
C ALA A 82 -2.85 17.37 -15.83
N ALA A 83 -2.34 16.16 -15.58
CA ALA A 83 -0.98 15.75 -15.95
C ALA A 83 -0.85 15.33 -17.42
N GLY A 84 -1.94 15.27 -18.20
CA GLY A 84 -1.92 14.86 -19.61
C GLY A 84 -1.58 13.38 -19.82
N VAL A 85 -1.83 12.53 -18.83
CA VAL A 85 -1.51 11.08 -18.91
C VAL A 85 -2.76 10.22 -18.88
N THR A 86 -2.65 9.01 -19.46
CA THR A 86 -3.72 8.01 -19.45
C THR A 86 -3.39 6.92 -18.44
N VAL A 87 -4.26 6.78 -17.44
CA VAL A 87 -4.25 5.69 -16.45
C VAL A 87 -5.66 5.07 -16.40
N ARG A 88 -5.74 3.77 -16.39
CA ARG A 88 -7.00 3.06 -16.20
C ARG A 88 -7.31 2.96 -14.70
N PHE A 89 -8.26 3.75 -14.21
CA PHE A 89 -8.71 3.69 -12.82
C PHE A 89 -10.04 2.96 -12.69
N GLU A 90 -10.09 1.92 -11.86
CA GLU A 90 -11.29 1.11 -11.63
C GLU A 90 -11.63 1.02 -10.14
N ARG A 91 -12.92 1.17 -9.81
CA ARG A 91 -13.39 0.90 -8.45
C ARG A 91 -13.50 -0.61 -8.25
N ARG A 92 -12.62 -1.16 -7.41
CA ARG A 92 -12.57 -2.59 -7.08
C ARG A 92 -12.16 -2.80 -5.64
N ASP A 93 -12.71 -3.87 -5.05
CA ASP A 93 -12.29 -4.37 -3.75
C ASP A 93 -11.03 -5.24 -3.92
N ALA A 94 -9.96 -4.90 -3.21
CA ALA A 94 -8.68 -5.60 -3.27
C ALA A 94 -8.76 -7.08 -2.87
N ARG A 95 -9.81 -7.48 -2.11
CA ARG A 95 -10.04 -8.86 -1.68
C ARG A 95 -10.66 -9.75 -2.75
N ARG A 96 -11.21 -9.21 -3.85
CA ARG A 96 -12.03 -9.99 -4.79
C ARG A 96 -11.98 -9.53 -6.25
N PHE A 97 -10.92 -8.83 -6.64
CA PHE A 97 -10.79 -8.44 -8.05
C PHE A 97 -10.27 -9.56 -8.94
N ARG A 98 -10.58 -9.48 -10.22
CA ARG A 98 -10.07 -10.35 -11.28
C ARG A 98 -9.88 -9.56 -12.56
N PHE A 99 -8.87 -9.93 -13.34
CA PHE A 99 -8.61 -9.39 -14.67
C PHE A 99 -8.48 -10.52 -15.68
N ALA A 100 -8.88 -10.26 -16.93
CA ALA A 100 -8.83 -11.25 -18.00
C ALA A 100 -7.40 -11.55 -18.47
N ARG A 101 -6.48 -10.59 -18.29
CA ARG A 101 -5.07 -10.75 -18.65
C ARG A 101 -4.21 -10.46 -17.44
N PRO A 102 -3.13 -11.24 -17.23
CA PRO A 102 -2.22 -11.00 -16.11
C PRO A 102 -1.38 -9.74 -16.37
N PHE A 103 -0.97 -9.10 -15.27
CA PHE A 103 -0.05 -7.96 -15.27
C PHE A 103 1.41 -8.43 -15.23
N GLY A 104 2.30 -7.61 -15.82
CA GLY A 104 3.74 -7.80 -15.77
C GLY A 104 4.39 -7.39 -14.45
N ALA A 105 3.69 -6.64 -13.61
CA ALA A 105 4.07 -6.26 -12.25
C ALA A 105 2.86 -5.81 -11.45
N ALA A 106 2.96 -5.83 -10.12
CA ALA A 106 2.01 -5.15 -9.23
C ALA A 106 2.72 -4.42 -8.10
N ILE A 107 2.12 -3.32 -7.66
CA ILE A 107 2.53 -2.56 -6.48
C ILE A 107 1.35 -2.45 -5.52
N LEU A 108 1.65 -2.39 -4.22
CA LEU A 108 0.72 -2.13 -3.13
C LEU A 108 1.51 -1.33 -2.09
N ILE A 109 1.51 -0.01 -2.24
CA ILE A 109 2.40 0.89 -1.50
C ILE A 109 1.58 1.73 -0.52
N CYS A 110 2.17 2.05 0.62
CA CYS A 110 1.57 2.88 1.65
C CYS A 110 0.26 2.26 2.17
N GLU A 111 0.34 1.03 2.65
CA GLU A 111 -0.77 0.20 3.16
C GLU A 111 -2.01 0.17 2.26
N GLY A 112 -1.86 0.28 0.96
CA GLY A 112 -2.92 0.50 -0.04
C GLY A 112 -4.13 -0.45 -0.05
N ALA A 113 -4.46 -1.08 1.03
CA ALA A 113 -5.57 -1.91 1.47
C ALA A 113 -5.11 -2.97 2.49
N PHE A 114 -3.90 -3.46 2.38
CA PHE A 114 -3.22 -4.37 3.30
C PHE A 114 -2.34 -3.51 4.23
N PRO A 115 -2.52 -3.49 5.55
CA PRO A 115 -3.17 -4.49 6.42
C PRO A 115 -4.48 -4.02 7.10
N LEU A 116 -5.34 -3.31 6.40
CA LEU A 116 -6.48 -2.57 6.98
C LEU A 116 -7.72 -3.41 7.26
N MET A 117 -7.73 -4.69 6.86
CA MET A 117 -8.93 -5.52 6.98
C MET A 117 -9.18 -5.98 8.42
N ALA A 118 -10.43 -6.28 8.73
CA ALA A 118 -10.85 -6.72 10.06
C ALA A 118 -10.23 -8.06 10.49
N THR A 119 -9.88 -8.91 9.54
CA THR A 119 -9.30 -10.23 9.80
C THR A 119 -8.05 -10.52 8.97
N ASP A 120 -7.16 -11.36 9.48
CA ASP A 120 -5.98 -11.82 8.74
C ASP A 120 -6.36 -12.61 7.47
N ALA A 121 -7.51 -13.32 7.51
CA ALA A 121 -8.02 -14.01 6.33
C ALA A 121 -8.39 -13.04 5.21
N GLU A 122 -9.01 -11.89 5.52
CA GLU A 122 -9.34 -10.86 4.54
C GLU A 122 -8.07 -10.17 4.01
N ASN A 123 -7.09 -9.89 4.87
CA ASN A 123 -5.79 -9.38 4.44
C ASN A 123 -5.09 -10.38 3.51
N PHE A 124 -5.11 -11.67 3.85
CA PHE A 124 -4.52 -12.72 3.01
C PHE A 124 -5.19 -12.83 1.63
N GLU A 125 -6.52 -12.65 1.53
CA GLU A 125 -7.21 -12.63 0.22
C GLU A 125 -6.71 -11.51 -0.70
N ILE A 126 -6.25 -10.38 -0.17
CA ILE A 126 -5.62 -9.32 -0.97
C ILE A 126 -4.35 -9.85 -1.64
N LEU A 127 -3.47 -10.53 -0.88
CA LEU A 127 -2.24 -11.12 -1.43
C LEU A 127 -2.54 -12.22 -2.47
N ARG A 128 -3.56 -13.05 -2.22
CA ARG A 128 -4.02 -14.07 -3.17
C ARG A 128 -4.59 -13.45 -4.45
N CYS A 129 -5.33 -12.35 -4.34
CA CYS A 129 -5.83 -11.61 -5.50
C CYS A 129 -4.67 -10.99 -6.31
N ALA A 130 -3.69 -10.39 -5.63
CA ALA A 130 -2.47 -9.89 -6.27
C ALA A 130 -1.73 -11.01 -7.02
N ALA A 131 -1.52 -12.16 -6.38
CA ALA A 131 -0.87 -13.31 -7.01
C ALA A 131 -1.62 -13.82 -8.26
N ARG A 132 -2.96 -13.89 -8.19
CA ARG A 132 -3.79 -14.31 -9.35
C ARG A 132 -3.76 -13.33 -10.51
N ALA A 133 -3.54 -12.05 -10.24
CA ALA A 133 -3.49 -11.00 -11.25
C ALA A 133 -2.14 -10.90 -11.96
N LEU A 134 -1.11 -11.55 -11.45
CA LEU A 134 0.27 -11.45 -11.96
C LEU A 134 0.64 -12.60 -12.87
N ALA A 135 1.38 -12.29 -13.93
CA ALA A 135 2.05 -13.28 -14.76
C ALA A 135 3.11 -14.06 -13.95
N PRO A 136 3.39 -15.34 -14.28
CA PRO A 136 4.49 -16.07 -13.67
C PRO A 136 5.81 -15.29 -13.74
N GLY A 137 6.56 -15.23 -12.62
CA GLY A 137 7.80 -14.49 -12.49
C GLY A 137 7.66 -12.97 -12.37
N ALA A 138 6.44 -12.42 -12.47
CA ALA A 138 6.22 -10.98 -12.36
C ALA A 138 6.53 -10.48 -10.92
N PRO A 139 7.20 -9.33 -10.78
CA PRO A 139 7.49 -8.74 -9.49
C PRO A 139 6.22 -8.19 -8.82
N PHE A 140 6.22 -8.29 -7.50
CA PHE A 140 5.27 -7.67 -6.60
C PHE A 140 6.04 -6.87 -5.55
N ILE A 141 5.74 -5.60 -5.42
CA ILE A 141 6.37 -4.69 -4.46
C ILE A 141 5.27 -4.18 -3.54
N LEU A 142 5.50 -4.33 -2.24
CA LEU A 142 4.52 -3.94 -1.24
C LEU A 142 5.22 -3.25 -0.08
N THR A 143 4.57 -2.27 0.56
CA THR A 143 4.93 -1.81 1.91
C THR A 143 3.86 -2.22 2.90
N THR A 144 4.25 -2.48 4.15
CA THR A 144 3.34 -2.82 5.24
C THR A 144 3.96 -2.51 6.60
N LEU A 145 3.10 -2.33 7.61
CA LEU A 145 3.49 -2.00 8.96
C LEU A 145 4.32 -3.12 9.61
N ASN A 146 5.41 -2.73 10.28
CA ASN A 146 6.37 -3.63 10.91
C ASN A 146 6.00 -3.93 12.37
N ALA A 147 5.62 -5.16 12.66
CA ALA A 147 5.26 -5.59 14.02
C ALA A 147 6.42 -5.54 15.03
N LEU A 148 7.66 -5.41 14.59
CA LEU A 148 8.78 -5.22 15.50
C LEU A 148 8.80 -3.80 16.09
N PHE A 149 8.33 -2.80 15.34
CA PHE A 149 8.35 -1.41 15.76
C PHE A 149 7.59 -1.17 17.09
N PRO A 150 6.33 -1.60 17.26
CA PRO A 150 5.58 -1.39 18.51
C PRO A 150 6.13 -2.10 19.74
N LEU A 151 7.06 -3.05 19.57
CA LEU A 151 7.71 -3.72 20.69
C LEU A 151 8.78 -2.84 21.37
N TYR A 152 9.28 -1.83 20.66
CA TYR A 152 10.35 -0.95 21.13
C TYR A 152 9.95 0.52 21.16
N HIS A 153 8.89 0.89 20.43
CA HIS A 153 8.45 2.28 20.22
C HIS A 153 6.96 2.44 20.42
N SER A 154 6.53 3.63 20.80
CA SER A 154 5.12 4.01 20.84
C SER A 154 4.64 4.42 19.45
N VAL A 155 3.65 3.70 18.92
CA VAL A 155 3.02 4.03 17.64
C VAL A 155 2.42 5.44 17.69
N LYS A 156 1.75 5.79 18.78
CA LYS A 156 1.15 7.12 18.96
C LYS A 156 2.22 8.23 18.92
N GLU A 157 3.33 8.07 19.67
CA GLU A 157 4.39 9.08 19.70
C GLU A 157 5.06 9.24 18.33
N PHE A 158 5.23 8.15 17.60
CA PHE A 158 5.73 8.19 16.22
C PHE A 158 4.79 8.98 15.31
N LEU A 159 3.50 8.69 15.34
CA LEU A 159 2.50 9.40 14.52
C LEU A 159 2.38 10.88 14.91
N ASP A 160 2.49 11.22 16.20
CA ASP A 160 2.48 12.61 16.66
C ASP A 160 3.69 13.42 16.15
N GLN A 161 4.83 12.75 15.91
CA GLN A 161 6.03 13.37 15.31
C GLN A 161 5.94 13.52 13.78
N HIS A 162 4.98 12.81 13.15
CA HIS A 162 4.73 12.83 11.71
C HIS A 162 3.31 13.36 11.44
N PRO A 163 3.07 14.66 11.67
CA PRO A 163 1.71 15.21 11.64
C PRO A 163 1.05 15.02 10.28
N SER A 164 -0.20 14.61 10.32
CA SER A 164 -1.07 14.38 9.17
C SER A 164 -2.44 15.03 9.43
N GLY A 165 -3.35 14.94 8.45
CA GLY A 165 -4.75 15.31 8.64
C GLY A 165 -5.51 14.35 9.57
N VAL A 166 -4.84 13.29 10.04
CA VAL A 166 -5.34 12.32 11.02
C VAL A 166 -4.55 12.49 12.32
N THR A 167 -5.28 12.72 13.43
CA THR A 167 -4.66 12.88 14.76
C THR A 167 -5.07 11.75 15.68
N THR A 168 -4.10 11.01 16.21
CA THR A 168 -4.34 9.92 17.16
C THR A 168 -4.65 10.48 18.55
N GLN A 169 -5.88 10.27 19.03
CA GLN A 169 -6.33 10.70 20.36
C GLN A 169 -5.94 9.70 21.44
N ALA A 170 -6.17 8.40 21.17
CA ALA A 170 -5.83 7.29 22.04
C ALA A 170 -5.52 6.06 21.18
N GLY A 171 -4.63 5.19 21.64
CA GLY A 171 -4.30 3.94 20.97
C GLY A 171 -3.84 2.87 21.95
N THR A 172 -4.03 1.62 21.59
CA THR A 172 -3.59 0.44 22.33
C THR A 172 -3.11 -0.63 21.36
N PHE A 173 -1.86 -1.04 21.50
CA PHE A 173 -1.29 -2.13 20.74
C PHE A 173 -1.55 -3.47 21.43
N ASP A 174 -2.23 -4.39 20.74
CA ASP A 174 -2.53 -5.73 21.23
C ASP A 174 -1.43 -6.71 20.81
N LEU A 175 -0.64 -7.16 21.79
CA LEU A 175 0.49 -8.07 21.57
C LEU A 175 0.10 -9.49 21.13
N LEU A 176 -1.16 -9.91 21.33
CA LEU A 176 -1.60 -11.25 20.88
C LEU A 176 -2.00 -11.24 19.40
N THR A 177 -2.58 -10.13 18.94
CA THR A 177 -3.07 -10.01 17.57
C THR A 177 -2.19 -9.11 16.71
N PHE A 178 -1.21 -8.43 17.31
CA PHE A 178 -0.39 -7.41 16.65
C PHE A 178 -1.24 -6.36 15.92
N ARG A 179 -2.30 -5.89 16.60
CA ARG A 179 -3.18 -4.85 16.09
C ARG A 179 -3.06 -3.58 16.94
N ASP A 180 -2.91 -2.46 16.25
CA ASP A 180 -3.06 -1.15 16.85
C ASP A 180 -4.51 -0.71 16.71
N ARG A 181 -5.18 -0.57 17.86
CA ARG A 181 -6.54 -0.05 17.93
C ARG A 181 -6.50 1.35 18.47
N ALA A 182 -6.89 2.29 17.63
CA ALA A 182 -6.82 3.70 18.00
C ALA A 182 -8.15 4.43 17.78
N THR A 183 -8.30 5.53 18.48
CA THR A 183 -9.31 6.55 18.20
C THR A 183 -8.61 7.73 17.55
N VAL A 184 -9.04 8.07 16.34
CA VAL A 184 -8.41 9.14 15.56
C VAL A 184 -9.42 10.23 15.23
N ALA A 185 -8.98 11.48 15.22
CA ALA A 185 -9.72 12.60 14.65
C ALA A 185 -9.25 12.85 13.22
N VAL A 186 -10.18 12.91 12.27
CA VAL A 186 -9.92 13.11 10.85
C VAL A 186 -10.67 14.36 10.40
N THR A 187 -9.95 15.31 9.81
CA THR A 187 -10.58 16.50 9.20
C THR A 187 -10.66 16.29 7.69
N ASP A 188 -11.88 16.22 7.16
CA ASP A 188 -12.14 15.99 5.75
C ASP A 188 -11.95 17.24 4.86
N ASP A 189 -12.10 17.08 3.55
CA ASP A 189 -11.89 18.15 2.57
C ASP A 189 -12.90 19.31 2.69
N SER A 190 -14.00 19.12 3.42
CA SER A 190 -14.97 20.17 3.76
C SER A 190 -14.62 20.92 5.07
N GLY A 191 -13.58 20.51 5.78
CA GLY A 191 -13.19 21.05 7.08
C GLY A 191 -13.97 20.45 8.25
N ARG A 192 -14.76 19.40 8.02
CA ARG A 192 -15.51 18.70 9.09
C ARG A 192 -14.60 17.68 9.76
N THR A 193 -14.50 17.75 11.09
CA THR A 193 -13.77 16.78 11.88
C THR A 193 -14.69 15.64 12.34
N ARG A 194 -14.23 14.41 12.17
CA ARG A 194 -14.89 13.17 12.60
C ARG A 194 -13.97 12.39 13.51
N THR A 195 -14.56 11.64 14.44
CA THR A 195 -13.82 10.68 15.28
C THR A 195 -14.10 9.28 14.77
N LEU A 196 -13.03 8.51 14.50
CA LEU A 196 -13.10 7.14 14.00
C LEU A 196 -12.34 6.20 14.93
N ALA A 197 -12.83 4.98 15.07
CA ALA A 197 -12.09 3.88 15.69
C ALA A 197 -11.37 3.11 14.58
N THR A 198 -10.03 3.08 14.61
CA THR A 198 -9.18 2.35 13.66
C THR A 198 -8.71 1.03 14.26
N ASP A 199 -8.37 0.07 13.40
CA ASP A 199 -7.87 -1.25 13.78
C ASP A 199 -6.92 -1.74 12.69
N GLU A 200 -5.61 -1.46 12.86
CA GLU A 200 -4.57 -1.76 11.88
C GLU A 200 -3.72 -2.94 12.31
N ARG A 201 -3.43 -3.84 11.39
CA ARG A 201 -2.62 -5.04 11.64
C ARG A 201 -1.15 -4.78 11.29
N PHE A 202 -0.27 -4.96 12.26
CA PHE A 202 1.19 -4.98 12.06
C PHE A 202 1.64 -6.42 11.85
N TYR A 203 2.49 -6.67 10.87
CA TYR A 203 2.96 -8.02 10.55
C TYR A 203 4.44 -8.19 10.91
N ALA A 204 4.78 -9.32 11.54
CA ALA A 204 6.17 -9.69 11.71
C ALA A 204 6.78 -10.09 10.34
N PRO A 205 8.10 -9.86 10.12
CA PRO A 205 8.75 -10.21 8.86
C PRO A 205 8.55 -11.67 8.46
N SER A 206 8.59 -12.58 9.42
CA SER A 206 8.36 -14.03 9.20
C SER A 206 6.91 -14.35 8.82
N GLU A 207 5.93 -13.62 9.35
CA GLU A 207 4.52 -13.78 8.97
C GLU A 207 4.32 -13.33 7.50
N ILE A 208 4.85 -12.17 7.11
CA ILE A 208 4.78 -11.67 5.72
C ILE A 208 5.44 -12.65 4.76
N ALA A 209 6.62 -13.17 5.09
CA ALA A 209 7.30 -14.17 4.27
C ALA A 209 6.43 -15.42 4.08
N TRP A 210 5.83 -15.92 5.16
CA TRP A 210 4.96 -17.09 5.12
C TRP A 210 3.66 -16.83 4.35
N LEU A 211 3.00 -15.69 4.57
CA LEU A 211 1.77 -15.30 3.86
C LEU A 211 2.00 -15.19 2.36
N LEU A 212 3.08 -14.52 1.94
CA LEU A 212 3.43 -14.38 0.53
C LEU A 212 3.77 -15.73 -0.11
N ALA A 213 4.57 -16.57 0.56
CA ALA A 213 4.85 -17.92 0.07
C ALA A 213 3.57 -18.73 -0.09
N SER A 214 2.66 -18.67 0.91
CA SER A 214 1.35 -19.34 0.88
C SER A 214 0.41 -18.77 -0.20
N ALA A 215 0.54 -17.50 -0.57
CA ALA A 215 -0.19 -16.90 -1.68
C ALA A 215 0.39 -17.24 -3.05
N GLY A 216 1.55 -17.92 -3.11
CA GLY A 216 2.23 -18.34 -4.33
C GLY A 216 3.25 -17.32 -4.86
N PHE A 217 3.93 -16.64 -3.95
CA PHE A 217 5.11 -15.83 -4.26
C PHE A 217 6.41 -16.54 -3.87
N THR A 218 7.50 -16.18 -4.51
CA THR A 218 8.87 -16.69 -4.27
C THR A 218 9.86 -15.52 -4.31
N GLY A 219 11.12 -15.79 -3.93
CA GLY A 219 12.17 -14.77 -3.93
C GLY A 219 11.82 -13.57 -3.06
N ILE A 220 11.25 -13.85 -1.88
CA ILE A 220 10.73 -12.84 -0.96
C ILE A 220 11.92 -12.18 -0.25
N GLU A 221 12.04 -10.87 -0.40
CA GLU A 221 13.01 -10.04 0.29
C GLU A 221 12.27 -8.99 1.11
N ILE A 222 12.71 -8.80 2.36
CA ILE A 222 12.11 -7.84 3.30
C ILE A 222 13.19 -6.88 3.76
N ARG A 223 12.92 -5.59 3.67
CA ARG A 223 13.84 -4.48 3.96
C ARG A 223 13.14 -3.44 4.83
N GLY A 224 13.93 -2.60 5.52
CA GLY A 224 13.42 -1.37 6.11
C GLY A 224 13.12 -0.32 5.04
N CYS A 225 12.15 0.55 5.29
CA CYS A 225 11.89 1.68 4.41
C CYS A 225 11.39 2.89 5.18
N ASP A 226 11.54 4.04 4.54
CA ASP A 226 10.90 5.29 4.92
C ASP A 226 10.25 5.90 3.69
N THR A 227 9.45 6.93 3.87
CA THR A 227 8.83 7.68 2.78
C THR A 227 9.88 8.14 1.76
N GLY A 228 9.78 7.65 0.54
CA GLY A 228 10.70 7.97 -0.55
C GLY A 228 12.08 7.31 -0.45
N VAL A 229 12.29 6.42 0.50
CA VAL A 229 13.58 5.73 0.69
C VAL A 229 13.37 4.22 0.59
N PHE A 230 13.32 3.72 -0.63
CA PHE A 230 13.28 2.30 -0.94
C PHE A 230 14.66 1.83 -1.40
N ASP A 231 15.30 0.94 -0.63
CA ASP A 231 16.65 0.43 -0.92
C ASP A 231 16.75 -1.06 -0.58
N ARG A 232 17.16 -1.87 -1.55
CA ARG A 232 17.41 -3.31 -1.35
C ARG A 232 18.52 -3.61 -0.35
N ASN A 233 19.45 -2.68 -0.16
CA ASN A 233 20.58 -2.86 0.74
C ASN A 233 20.30 -2.44 2.18
N ARG A 234 19.17 -1.75 2.43
CA ARG A 234 18.78 -1.31 3.78
C ARG A 234 18.24 -2.50 4.57
N PRO A 235 18.94 -2.96 5.64
CA PRO A 235 18.41 -4.02 6.50
C PRO A 235 17.16 -3.51 7.23
N LEU A 236 16.20 -4.43 7.46
CA LEU A 236 15.10 -4.15 8.36
C LEU A 236 15.58 -4.14 9.80
N THR A 237 15.14 -3.16 10.57
CA THR A 237 15.39 -3.02 12.00
C THR A 237 14.08 -2.83 12.78
N PRO A 238 14.09 -2.94 14.12
CA PRO A 238 12.93 -2.59 14.94
C PRO A 238 12.56 -1.10 14.90
N ASP A 239 13.46 -0.23 14.42
CA ASP A 239 13.24 1.21 14.33
C ASP A 239 12.47 1.60 13.05
N ASP A 240 12.34 0.68 12.10
CA ASP A 240 11.57 0.90 10.88
C ASP A 240 10.08 0.73 11.15
N PHE A 241 9.27 1.78 10.91
CA PHE A 241 7.82 1.73 11.07
C PHE A 241 7.16 0.85 10.01
N GLU A 242 7.70 0.87 8.78
CA GLU A 242 7.24 0.06 7.65
C GLU A 242 8.32 -0.89 7.14
N MET A 243 7.88 -1.95 6.49
CA MET A 243 8.71 -2.87 5.73
C MET A 243 8.46 -2.69 4.24
N LEU A 244 9.53 -2.60 3.45
CA LEU A 244 9.51 -2.79 2.02
C LEU A 244 9.67 -4.28 1.70
N VAL A 245 8.73 -4.84 0.97
CA VAL A 245 8.74 -6.25 0.57
C VAL A 245 8.76 -6.37 -0.94
N ILE A 246 9.70 -7.15 -1.44
CA ILE A 246 9.86 -7.45 -2.86
C ILE A 246 9.70 -8.96 -3.02
N ALA A 247 8.82 -9.38 -3.92
CA ALA A 247 8.56 -10.78 -4.19
C ALA A 247 8.30 -11.00 -5.68
N ARG A 248 8.26 -12.27 -6.12
CA ARG A 248 7.91 -12.64 -7.49
C ARG A 248 6.81 -13.67 -7.50
N ARG A 249 5.86 -13.53 -8.41
CA ARG A 249 4.84 -14.57 -8.63
C ARG A 249 5.55 -15.88 -9.01
N ALA A 250 5.28 -16.96 -8.28
CA ALA A 250 5.86 -18.27 -8.60
C ALA A 250 5.52 -18.71 -10.03
N ALA A 251 6.44 -19.43 -10.68
CA ALA A 251 6.17 -20.08 -11.95
C ALA A 251 5.08 -21.18 -11.75
N SER A 252 4.25 -21.39 -12.76
CA SER A 252 3.26 -22.46 -12.71
C SER A 252 3.96 -23.81 -12.54
N GLY A 253 3.73 -24.49 -11.40
CA GLY A 253 4.33 -25.80 -11.11
C GLY A 253 5.32 -25.84 -9.93
N ALA A 254 5.51 -24.73 -9.22
CA ALA A 254 6.37 -24.67 -8.01
C ALA A 254 5.48 -24.61 -6.74
N ILE A 255 4.72 -25.67 -6.47
CA ILE A 255 4.11 -25.99 -5.16
C ILE A 255 4.39 -27.44 -4.88
#